data_81f43c7fece9f30d584eb5aab897dabe
#
_entry.id   81f43c7fece9f30d584eb5aab897dabe
#
_cell.length_a   1.000
_cell.length_b   1.000
_cell.length_c   1.000
_cell.angle_alpha   90.00
_cell.angle_beta   90.00
_cell.angle_gamma   90.00
#
_symmetry.space_group_name_H-M   'P 1'
#
loop_
_entity.id
_entity.type
_entity.pdbx_description
1 polymer ?
#
loop_
_entity_poly.entity_id
_entity_poly.type
_entity_poly.pdbx_seq_one_letter_code
_entity_poly.pdbx_strand_id
1 'polypeptide(L)'
;MKETLVHRIKEVTLKEPILVEGLPGVGHVGKLVADHMVEELKAEKIIEIYSPHFPPQVIVKEDGTIHQVRNEIYAYHGKENEPDLLILIGDYQSATNEGHYELTSIFLDIAQSFNVSRIYALGGYGTGQFVDKPLVMGAATKTELVEEMKQHEVVFHGNEPGGGIIGVSGLLLGLGALRDMDAVCLMGTTSGYLVDPKAAQAVLAVLSHILAIEVGMQALEDRAKEMEKIIGKLQEMERAQAPYEAGGGDEDLRYIG
;
A
#
# COMPACT_ATOMS: atom_id res chain seq x y z
N MET A 1 21.60 13.63 -10.75
CA MET A 1 21.40 13.58 -9.27
C MET A 1 22.37 12.55 -8.73
N LYS A 2 23.14 12.86 -7.68
CA LYS A 2 24.10 11.94 -7.06
C LYS A 2 23.64 11.41 -5.72
N GLU A 3 22.78 12.13 -5.06
CA GLU A 3 22.27 11.87 -3.70
C GLU A 3 20.75 12.07 -3.69
N THR A 4 20.08 11.45 -2.72
CA THR A 4 18.66 11.69 -2.48
C THR A 4 18.46 13.12 -1.97
N LEU A 5 17.53 13.84 -2.58
CA LEU A 5 17.18 15.21 -2.27
C LEU A 5 15.83 15.26 -1.55
N VAL A 6 15.80 15.84 -0.35
CA VAL A 6 14.59 16.13 0.40
C VAL A 6 14.28 17.63 0.24
N HIS A 7 13.23 17.94 -0.49
CA HIS A 7 12.79 19.31 -0.75
C HIS A 7 11.59 19.65 0.14
N ARG A 8 11.81 20.44 1.19
CA ARG A 8 10.74 20.98 2.05
C ARG A 8 10.05 22.11 1.34
N ILE A 9 8.75 21.95 1.06
CA ILE A 9 7.91 22.95 0.37
C ILE A 9 7.32 23.91 1.39
N LYS A 10 6.92 23.37 2.55
CA LYS A 10 6.25 24.15 3.59
C LYS A 10 6.63 23.63 4.97
N GLU A 11 6.80 24.56 5.90
CA GLU A 11 6.93 24.25 7.33
C GLU A 11 5.53 24.17 7.95
N VAL A 12 5.28 23.07 8.67
CA VAL A 12 4.05 22.83 9.41
C VAL A 12 4.37 22.34 10.82
N THR A 13 3.49 22.60 11.75
CA THR A 13 3.57 22.06 13.11
C THR A 13 2.42 21.08 13.31
N LEU A 14 2.74 19.84 13.60
CA LEU A 14 1.78 18.78 13.88
C LEU A 14 1.95 18.30 15.32
N LYS A 15 0.87 17.81 15.92
CA LYS A 15 0.89 17.30 17.29
C LYS A 15 0.98 15.78 17.28
N GLU A 16 2.17 15.24 17.55
CA GLU A 16 2.43 13.79 17.63
C GLU A 16 1.72 13.01 16.50
N PRO A 17 1.98 13.39 15.22
CA PRO A 17 1.21 12.85 14.11
C PRO A 17 1.42 11.34 13.95
N ILE A 18 0.49 10.72 13.24
CA ILE A 18 0.61 9.35 12.76
C ILE A 18 1.13 9.37 11.33
N LEU A 19 2.13 8.55 11.00
CA LEU A 19 2.59 8.36 9.63
C LEU A 19 1.79 7.25 8.97
N VAL A 20 1.14 7.55 7.85
CA VAL A 20 0.51 6.58 6.95
C VAL A 20 1.35 6.47 5.68
N GLU A 21 1.88 5.30 5.38
CA GLU A 21 2.64 5.03 4.15
C GLU A 21 1.81 4.21 3.19
N GLY A 22 1.71 4.68 1.94
CA GLY A 22 1.06 3.97 0.84
C GLY A 22 1.81 4.18 -0.48
N LEU A 23 2.99 3.54 -0.62
CA LEU A 23 3.74 3.51 -1.86
C LEU A 23 3.22 2.39 -2.78
N PRO A 24 3.54 2.45 -4.10
CA PRO A 24 3.17 1.39 -5.04
C PRO A 24 3.67 0.02 -4.61
N GLY A 25 2.79 -0.97 -4.55
CA GLY A 25 3.09 -2.34 -4.16
C GLY A 25 2.07 -3.32 -4.75
N VAL A 26 1.92 -4.50 -4.14
CA VAL A 26 1.02 -5.56 -4.59
C VAL A 26 -0.42 -5.06 -4.69
N GLY A 27 -1.03 -5.22 -5.86
CA GLY A 27 -2.40 -4.76 -6.15
C GLY A 27 -2.59 -3.24 -6.04
N HIS A 28 -1.52 -2.45 -5.89
CA HIS A 28 -1.55 -1.01 -5.59
C HIS A 28 -2.42 -0.64 -4.38
N VAL A 29 -2.69 -1.59 -3.48
CA VAL A 29 -3.63 -1.43 -2.36
C VAL A 29 -3.24 -0.24 -1.47
N GLY A 30 -2.00 -0.20 -0.96
CA GLY A 30 -1.53 0.90 -0.11
C GLY A 30 -1.57 2.24 -0.81
N LYS A 31 -1.12 2.28 -2.09
CA LYS A 31 -1.17 3.51 -2.89
C LYS A 31 -2.58 4.04 -3.07
N LEU A 32 -3.53 3.19 -3.42
CA LEU A 32 -4.94 3.60 -3.60
C LEU A 32 -5.52 4.19 -2.31
N VAL A 33 -5.21 3.60 -1.16
CA VAL A 33 -5.68 4.10 0.14
C VAL A 33 -5.07 5.46 0.43
N ALA A 34 -3.74 5.58 0.36
CA ALA A 34 -3.05 6.80 0.74
C ALA A 34 -3.33 7.97 -0.22
N ASP A 35 -3.35 7.73 -1.54
CA ASP A 35 -3.75 8.74 -2.53
C ASP A 35 -5.18 9.24 -2.26
N HIS A 36 -6.10 8.31 -1.98
CA HIS A 36 -7.49 8.63 -1.67
C HIS A 36 -7.62 9.44 -0.37
N MET A 37 -6.87 9.09 0.67
CA MET A 37 -6.83 9.87 1.92
C MET A 37 -6.31 11.29 1.68
N VAL A 38 -5.26 11.47 0.86
CA VAL A 38 -4.75 12.80 0.50
C VAL A 38 -5.82 13.65 -0.16
N GLU A 39 -6.59 13.08 -1.10
CA GLU A 39 -7.65 13.79 -1.83
C GLU A 39 -8.85 14.13 -0.91
N GLU A 40 -9.38 13.16 -0.19
CA GLU A 40 -10.59 13.31 0.64
C GLU A 40 -10.35 14.21 1.86
N LEU A 41 -9.21 14.06 2.51
CA LEU A 41 -8.84 14.87 3.67
C LEU A 41 -8.30 16.25 3.27
N LYS A 42 -8.06 16.48 1.96
CA LYS A 42 -7.42 17.70 1.43
C LYS A 42 -6.09 17.97 2.12
N ALA A 43 -5.29 16.92 2.32
CA ALA A 43 -4.01 17.02 2.96
C ALA A 43 -3.06 17.90 2.13
N GLU A 44 -2.23 18.68 2.82
CA GLU A 44 -1.34 19.64 2.20
C GLU A 44 0.03 19.06 1.93
N LYS A 45 0.53 19.16 0.69
CA LYS A 45 1.88 18.71 0.36
C LYS A 45 2.94 19.58 1.04
N ILE A 46 3.84 18.94 1.78
CA ILE A 46 4.88 19.63 2.58
C ILE A 46 6.30 19.23 2.17
N ILE A 47 6.51 18.04 1.63
CA ILE A 47 7.84 17.53 1.24
C ILE A 47 7.75 16.79 -0.09
N GLU A 48 8.75 17.00 -0.95
CA GLU A 48 9.05 16.16 -2.12
C GLU A 48 10.42 15.52 -1.95
N ILE A 49 10.52 14.25 -2.33
CA ILE A 49 11.75 13.45 -2.20
C ILE A 49 12.11 12.89 -3.57
N TYR A 50 13.29 13.23 -4.05
CA TYR A 50 13.85 12.81 -5.31
C TYR A 50 15.08 11.94 -5.05
N SER A 51 15.20 10.79 -5.73
CA SER A 51 16.30 9.88 -5.50
C SER A 51 16.90 9.33 -6.80
N PRO A 52 18.22 9.14 -6.87
CA PRO A 52 18.84 8.43 -7.97
C PRO A 52 18.50 6.94 -8.00
N HIS A 53 17.87 6.42 -6.94
CA HIS A 53 17.42 5.04 -6.82
C HIS A 53 16.01 4.79 -7.40
N PHE A 54 15.32 5.83 -7.81
CA PHE A 54 14.06 5.68 -8.54
C PHE A 54 14.29 5.22 -9.98
N PRO A 55 13.30 4.61 -10.63
CA PRO A 55 13.37 4.32 -12.07
C PRO A 55 13.78 5.56 -12.88
N PRO A 56 14.69 5.43 -13.86
CA PRO A 56 15.22 6.57 -14.62
C PRO A 56 14.22 7.04 -15.68
N GLN A 57 13.14 7.67 -15.25
CA GLN A 57 12.06 8.14 -16.11
C GLN A 57 11.41 9.40 -15.56
N VAL A 58 10.56 10.01 -16.36
CA VAL A 58 9.64 11.07 -15.99
C VAL A 58 8.21 10.60 -16.24
N ILE A 59 7.26 11.16 -15.52
CA ILE A 59 5.83 10.92 -15.74
C ILE A 59 5.31 12.01 -16.66
N VAL A 60 4.65 11.61 -17.75
CA VAL A 60 3.96 12.54 -18.68
C VAL A 60 2.53 12.69 -18.19
N LYS A 61 2.10 13.94 -17.96
CA LYS A 61 0.74 14.28 -17.54
C LYS A 61 -0.21 14.39 -18.73
N GLU A 62 -1.51 14.44 -18.48
CA GLU A 62 -2.55 14.57 -19.49
C GLU A 62 -2.40 15.83 -20.35
N ASP A 63 -1.89 16.92 -19.77
CA ASP A 63 -1.61 18.18 -20.48
C ASP A 63 -0.31 18.16 -21.30
N GLY A 64 0.41 17.03 -21.33
CA GLY A 64 1.68 16.85 -22.04
C GLY A 64 2.90 17.39 -21.29
N THR A 65 2.74 17.99 -20.10
CA THR A 65 3.87 18.36 -19.24
C THR A 65 4.45 17.14 -18.55
N ILE A 66 5.64 17.26 -17.99
CA ILE A 66 6.29 16.17 -17.27
C ILE A 66 6.49 16.53 -15.78
N HIS A 67 6.56 15.49 -14.92
CA HIS A 67 7.21 15.62 -13.64
C HIS A 67 8.24 14.51 -13.42
N GLN A 68 9.27 14.83 -12.63
CA GLN A 68 10.28 13.86 -12.21
C GLN A 68 9.66 12.87 -11.22
N VAL A 69 9.97 11.58 -11.36
CA VAL A 69 9.59 10.57 -10.36
C VAL A 69 10.03 10.98 -8.96
N ARG A 70 9.12 10.90 -8.01
CA ARG A 70 9.34 11.32 -6.63
C ARG A 70 8.43 10.59 -5.63
N ASN A 71 8.79 10.70 -4.36
CA ASN A 71 7.87 10.48 -3.27
C ASN A 71 7.46 11.82 -2.65
N GLU A 72 6.32 11.85 -2.02
CA GLU A 72 5.72 13.08 -1.48
C GLU A 72 5.18 12.81 -0.07
N ILE A 73 5.32 13.78 0.83
CA ILE A 73 4.71 13.74 2.15
C ILE A 73 3.71 14.88 2.25
N TYR A 74 2.52 14.51 2.68
CA TYR A 74 1.41 15.42 2.92
C TYR A 74 1.12 15.49 4.41
N ALA A 75 0.69 16.66 4.88
CA ALA A 75 0.24 16.90 6.24
C ALA A 75 -1.28 17.08 6.27
N TYR A 76 -1.92 16.46 7.23
CA TYR A 76 -3.31 16.68 7.58
C TYR A 76 -3.41 17.08 9.04
N HIS A 77 -4.06 18.20 9.31
CA HIS A 77 -4.42 18.61 10.65
C HIS A 77 -5.76 17.98 11.03
N GLY A 78 -5.72 17.10 12.02
CA GLY A 78 -6.91 16.45 12.53
C GLY A 78 -7.93 17.47 13.08
N LYS A 79 -9.20 17.16 12.89
CA LYS A 79 -10.29 17.90 13.53
C LYS A 79 -10.36 17.54 15.02
N GLU A 80 -11.36 18.07 15.71
CA GLU A 80 -11.56 17.72 17.12
C GLU A 80 -11.67 16.20 17.31
N ASN A 81 -10.77 15.63 18.13
CA ASN A 81 -10.59 14.20 18.41
C ASN A 81 -10.01 13.34 17.28
N GLU A 82 -9.59 13.92 16.16
CA GLU A 82 -8.83 13.22 15.12
C GLU A 82 -7.32 13.43 15.32
N PRO A 83 -6.46 12.45 15.03
CA PRO A 83 -5.01 12.64 15.03
C PRO A 83 -4.55 13.50 13.86
N ASP A 84 -3.46 14.23 14.02
CA ASP A 84 -2.70 14.78 12.90
C ASP A 84 -2.06 13.64 12.11
N LEU A 85 -1.97 13.78 10.78
CA LEU A 85 -1.35 12.77 9.93
C LEU A 85 -0.20 13.35 9.10
N LEU A 86 0.81 12.50 8.90
CA LEU A 86 1.72 12.56 7.76
C LEU A 86 1.34 11.43 6.80
N ILE A 87 1.14 11.72 5.52
CA ILE A 87 0.78 10.72 4.51
C ILE A 87 1.90 10.69 3.47
N LEU A 88 2.60 9.55 3.40
CA LEU A 88 3.67 9.29 2.44
C LEU A 88 3.10 8.54 1.24
N ILE A 89 3.14 9.20 0.09
CA ILE A 89 2.77 8.63 -1.21
C ILE A 89 3.92 8.77 -2.20
N GLY A 90 3.78 8.18 -3.37
CA GLY A 90 4.80 8.34 -4.41
C GLY A 90 4.47 7.65 -5.72
N ASP A 91 5.27 7.98 -6.74
CA ASP A 91 5.13 7.39 -8.06
C ASP A 91 5.66 5.94 -8.08
N TYR A 92 6.77 5.68 -7.40
CA TYR A 92 7.45 4.39 -7.33
C TYR A 92 8.14 4.17 -5.97
N GLN A 93 8.45 2.92 -5.67
CA GLN A 93 9.48 2.56 -4.71
C GLN A 93 10.86 2.59 -5.37
N SER A 94 11.93 2.38 -4.61
CA SER A 94 13.29 2.24 -5.15
C SER A 94 13.38 1.07 -6.14
N ALA A 95 14.20 1.24 -7.18
CA ALA A 95 14.58 0.16 -8.10
C ALA A 95 15.78 -0.66 -7.60
N THR A 96 16.43 -0.25 -6.49
CA THR A 96 17.62 -0.92 -5.93
C THR A 96 17.41 -1.27 -4.46
N ASN A 97 18.08 -2.32 -4.00
CA ASN A 97 18.04 -2.73 -2.59
C ASN A 97 18.61 -1.64 -1.67
N GLU A 98 19.74 -1.07 -2.05
CA GLU A 98 20.40 0.02 -1.31
C GLU A 98 19.45 1.21 -1.17
N GLY A 99 18.78 1.57 -2.25
CA GLY A 99 17.84 2.69 -2.26
C GLY A 99 16.59 2.45 -1.40
N HIS A 100 16.14 1.21 -1.22
CA HIS A 100 15.09 0.89 -0.27
C HIS A 100 15.51 1.22 1.17
N TYR A 101 16.71 0.82 1.57
CA TYR A 101 17.25 1.13 2.90
C TYR A 101 17.50 2.63 3.09
N GLU A 102 18.09 3.31 2.09
CA GLU A 102 18.34 4.74 2.15
C GLU A 102 17.07 5.55 2.28
N LEU A 103 16.10 5.33 1.38
CA LEU A 103 14.83 6.04 1.38
C LEU A 103 14.02 5.77 2.66
N THR A 104 13.97 4.51 3.12
CA THR A 104 13.27 4.19 4.37
C THR A 104 13.92 4.89 5.56
N SER A 105 15.26 4.96 5.61
CA SER A 105 15.94 5.71 6.65
C SER A 105 15.59 7.19 6.63
N ILE A 106 15.53 7.80 5.44
CA ILE A 106 15.10 9.20 5.26
C ILE A 106 13.65 9.39 5.72
N PHE A 107 12.74 8.48 5.38
CA PHE A 107 11.34 8.56 5.83
C PHE A 107 11.24 8.48 7.36
N LEU A 108 12.03 7.61 7.99
CA LEU A 108 12.08 7.51 9.45
C LEU A 108 12.72 8.74 10.10
N ASP A 109 13.76 9.34 9.50
CA ASP A 109 14.36 10.60 9.97
C ASP A 109 13.32 11.73 9.91
N ILE A 110 12.54 11.82 8.84
CA ILE A 110 11.44 12.77 8.73
C ILE A 110 10.38 12.48 9.80
N ALA A 111 9.95 11.23 9.96
CA ALA A 111 8.98 10.83 10.97
C ALA A 111 9.44 11.22 12.39
N GLN A 112 10.72 10.99 12.73
CA GLN A 112 11.29 11.38 14.01
C GLN A 112 11.33 12.93 14.17
N SER A 113 11.62 13.66 13.08
CA SER A 113 11.63 15.15 13.14
C SER A 113 10.27 15.77 13.44
N PHE A 114 9.19 15.05 13.14
CA PHE A 114 7.81 15.43 13.46
C PHE A 114 7.28 14.79 14.75
N ASN A 115 8.09 14.01 15.48
CA ASN A 115 7.65 13.24 16.66
C ASN A 115 6.47 12.32 16.34
N VAL A 116 6.55 11.59 15.20
CA VAL A 116 5.52 10.61 14.82
C VAL A 116 5.30 9.61 15.96
N SER A 117 4.06 9.46 16.40
CA SER A 117 3.68 8.57 17.50
C SER A 117 3.54 7.12 17.07
N ARG A 118 3.14 6.87 15.81
CA ARG A 118 2.94 5.53 15.24
C ARG A 118 3.02 5.57 13.72
N ILE A 119 3.44 4.45 13.12
CA ILE A 119 3.50 4.24 11.67
C ILE A 119 2.49 3.20 11.26
N TYR A 120 1.66 3.49 10.26
CA TYR A 120 0.86 2.52 9.53
C TYR A 120 1.37 2.41 8.10
N ALA A 121 1.99 1.26 7.78
CA ALA A 121 2.41 0.93 6.44
C ALA A 121 1.30 0.14 5.75
N LEU A 122 0.91 0.54 4.53
CA LEU A 122 -0.22 -0.04 3.81
C LEU A 122 0.25 -0.84 2.60
N GLY A 123 -0.39 -1.98 2.36
CA GLY A 123 -0.01 -2.82 1.24
C GLY A 123 -1.07 -3.83 0.81
N GLY A 124 -0.70 -4.67 -0.13
CA GLY A 124 -1.49 -5.82 -0.55
C GLY A 124 -0.82 -7.13 -0.15
N TYR A 125 -1.64 -8.09 0.27
CA TYR A 125 -1.23 -9.47 0.51
C TYR A 125 -1.66 -10.34 -0.68
N GLY A 126 -0.69 -10.71 -1.52
CA GLY A 126 -0.94 -11.50 -2.74
C GLY A 126 -1.30 -12.95 -2.43
N THR A 127 -2.51 -13.36 -2.79
CA THR A 127 -3.00 -14.75 -2.62
C THR A 127 -2.79 -15.61 -3.87
N GLY A 128 -2.47 -14.99 -5.01
CA GLY A 128 -2.42 -15.67 -6.31
C GLY A 128 -3.80 -16.04 -6.89
N GLN A 129 -4.89 -15.69 -6.21
CA GLN A 129 -6.26 -15.99 -6.63
C GLN A 129 -7.15 -14.75 -6.45
N PHE A 130 -8.22 -14.65 -7.23
CA PHE A 130 -9.21 -13.59 -7.05
C PHE A 130 -9.90 -13.72 -5.68
N VAL A 131 -9.94 -12.63 -4.95
CA VAL A 131 -10.53 -12.55 -3.62
C VAL A 131 -11.86 -11.81 -3.69
N ASP A 132 -12.94 -12.48 -3.35
CA ASP A 132 -14.28 -11.88 -3.38
C ASP A 132 -14.53 -10.96 -2.18
N LYS A 133 -14.08 -11.36 -0.99
CA LYS A 133 -14.18 -10.60 0.25
C LYS A 133 -12.77 -10.41 0.83
N PRO A 134 -12.10 -9.29 0.53
CA PRO A 134 -10.76 -9.04 1.05
C PRO A 134 -10.74 -8.99 2.59
N LEU A 135 -9.78 -9.69 3.17
CA LEU A 135 -9.43 -9.59 4.58
C LEU A 135 -8.26 -8.61 4.74
N VAL A 136 -8.13 -8.03 5.92
CA VAL A 136 -6.96 -7.20 6.25
C VAL A 136 -6.01 -8.03 7.11
N MET A 137 -4.85 -8.33 6.52
CA MET A 137 -3.76 -9.03 7.18
C MET A 137 -2.86 -8.02 7.89
N GLY A 138 -2.33 -8.39 9.05
CA GLY A 138 -1.48 -7.51 9.85
C GLY A 138 -0.12 -8.08 10.17
N ALA A 139 0.86 -7.16 10.35
CA ALA A 139 2.11 -7.40 11.04
C ALA A 139 2.45 -6.18 11.90
N ALA A 140 3.09 -6.36 13.03
CA ALA A 140 3.38 -5.26 13.94
C ALA A 140 4.74 -5.45 14.64
N THR A 141 5.32 -4.35 15.11
CA THR A 141 6.62 -4.34 15.81
C THR A 141 6.56 -4.87 17.23
N LYS A 142 5.37 -4.92 17.84
CA LYS A 142 5.17 -5.34 19.24
C LYS A 142 3.92 -6.20 19.38
N THR A 143 3.93 -7.12 20.35
CA THR A 143 2.79 -8.01 20.63
C THR A 143 1.55 -7.23 21.09
N GLU A 144 1.74 -6.15 21.82
CA GLU A 144 0.66 -5.27 22.28
C GLU A 144 -0.11 -4.66 21.11
N LEU A 145 0.61 -4.26 20.04
CA LEU A 145 0.00 -3.74 18.80
C LEU A 145 -0.76 -4.85 18.05
N VAL A 146 -0.27 -6.09 18.08
CA VAL A 146 -0.99 -7.23 17.49
C VAL A 146 -2.34 -7.40 18.19
N GLU A 147 -2.37 -7.39 19.54
CA GLU A 147 -3.60 -7.56 20.31
C GLU A 147 -4.56 -6.36 20.14
N GLU A 148 -4.03 -5.15 20.03
CA GLU A 148 -4.81 -3.95 19.68
C GLU A 148 -5.47 -4.09 18.30
N MET A 149 -4.70 -4.46 17.28
CA MET A 149 -5.21 -4.57 15.90
C MET A 149 -6.22 -5.71 15.71
N LYS A 150 -6.12 -6.79 16.47
CA LYS A 150 -7.13 -7.86 16.47
C LYS A 150 -8.52 -7.36 16.86
N GLN A 151 -8.62 -6.32 17.69
CA GLN A 151 -9.90 -5.71 18.08
C GLN A 151 -10.56 -4.97 16.88
N HIS A 152 -9.79 -4.66 15.83
CA HIS A 152 -10.24 -4.05 14.60
C HIS A 152 -10.36 -5.05 13.44
N GLU A 153 -10.54 -6.35 13.75
CA GLU A 153 -10.70 -7.43 12.78
C GLU A 153 -9.48 -7.66 11.86
N VAL A 154 -8.30 -7.17 12.25
CA VAL A 154 -7.05 -7.46 11.54
C VAL A 154 -6.60 -8.89 11.84
N VAL A 155 -6.30 -9.64 10.78
CA VAL A 155 -5.90 -11.06 10.87
C VAL A 155 -4.38 -11.16 10.92
N PHE A 156 -3.87 -11.93 11.88
CA PHE A 156 -2.44 -12.21 12.02
C PHE A 156 -2.19 -13.71 11.84
N HIS A 157 -1.38 -14.07 10.86
CA HIS A 157 -0.93 -15.45 10.67
C HIS A 157 0.40 -15.68 11.39
N GLY A 158 0.35 -16.51 12.44
CA GLY A 158 1.51 -16.77 13.30
C GLY A 158 2.55 -17.77 12.78
N ASN A 159 2.30 -18.46 11.66
CA ASN A 159 3.11 -19.62 11.25
C ASN A 159 3.25 -19.79 9.74
N GLU A 160 3.40 -18.72 8.97
CA GLU A 160 3.81 -18.88 7.55
C GLU A 160 5.34 -19.00 7.47
N PRO A 161 5.88 -20.20 7.22
CA PRO A 161 7.33 -20.37 7.03
C PRO A 161 7.79 -19.58 5.82
N GLY A 162 8.66 -18.59 6.01
CA GLY A 162 9.24 -17.80 4.92
C GLY A 162 8.41 -16.61 4.46
N GLY A 163 7.30 -16.27 5.13
CA GLY A 163 6.56 -15.04 4.88
C GLY A 163 7.38 -13.81 5.25
N GLY A 164 7.39 -12.78 4.38
CA GLY A 164 8.07 -11.51 4.63
C GLY A 164 7.36 -10.38 3.94
N ILE A 165 7.43 -9.18 4.51
CA ILE A 165 6.94 -7.96 3.87
C ILE A 165 8.12 -7.32 3.15
N ILE A 166 8.01 -7.24 1.83
CA ILE A 166 9.08 -6.73 0.95
C ILE A 166 8.84 -5.25 0.67
N GLY A 167 9.94 -4.49 0.54
CA GLY A 167 9.91 -3.07 0.19
C GLY A 167 9.84 -2.14 1.40
N VAL A 168 9.43 -0.91 1.15
CA VAL A 168 9.41 0.16 2.15
C VAL A 168 8.51 -0.19 3.34
N SER A 169 7.34 -0.78 3.10
CA SER A 169 6.40 -1.14 4.18
C SER A 169 7.04 -2.09 5.20
N GLY A 170 7.76 -3.14 4.73
CA GLY A 170 8.49 -4.05 5.62
C GLY A 170 9.65 -3.39 6.33
N LEU A 171 10.41 -2.54 5.61
CA LEU A 171 11.56 -1.84 6.18
C LEU A 171 11.15 -0.76 7.18
N LEU A 172 10.00 -0.09 7.01
CA LEU A 172 9.48 0.84 8.00
C LEU A 172 9.22 0.15 9.33
N LEU A 173 8.70 -1.08 9.31
CA LEU A 173 8.56 -1.87 10.54
C LEU A 173 9.92 -2.27 11.10
N GLY A 174 10.76 -2.90 10.29
CA GLY A 174 12.04 -3.44 10.73
C GLY A 174 13.02 -2.38 11.24
N LEU A 175 13.26 -1.33 10.46
CA LEU A 175 14.15 -0.22 10.84
C LEU A 175 13.49 0.71 11.87
N GLY A 176 12.14 0.85 11.84
CA GLY A 176 11.38 1.57 12.85
C GLY A 176 11.53 0.94 14.23
N ALA A 177 11.42 -0.39 14.32
CA ALA A 177 11.64 -1.12 15.57
C ALA A 177 13.06 -0.91 16.15
N LEU A 178 14.09 -0.81 15.28
CA LEU A 178 15.45 -0.48 15.72
C LEU A 178 15.61 0.95 16.23
N ARG A 179 14.60 1.82 16.00
CA ARG A 179 14.54 3.21 16.45
C ARG A 179 13.47 3.41 17.54
N ASP A 180 13.00 2.32 18.17
CA ASP A 180 11.93 2.32 19.18
C ASP A 180 10.61 2.94 18.70
N MET A 181 10.35 2.92 17.39
CA MET A 181 9.11 3.43 16.80
C MET A 181 8.07 2.32 16.67
N ASP A 182 6.85 2.59 17.09
CA ASP A 182 5.71 1.69 16.95
C ASP A 182 5.23 1.69 15.49
N ALA A 183 5.17 0.51 14.89
CA ALA A 183 4.71 0.38 13.51
C ALA A 183 3.81 -0.86 13.31
N VAL A 184 2.81 -0.69 12.44
CA VAL A 184 1.88 -1.73 12.00
C VAL A 184 1.82 -1.72 10.48
N CYS A 185 1.86 -2.89 9.85
CA CYS A 185 1.53 -3.04 8.44
C CYS A 185 0.11 -3.60 8.31
N LEU A 186 -0.73 -2.97 7.49
CA LEU A 186 -2.07 -3.41 7.14
C LEU A 186 -2.11 -3.76 5.65
N MET A 187 -2.43 -5.01 5.33
CA MET A 187 -2.38 -5.53 3.97
C MET A 187 -3.73 -6.12 3.57
N GLY A 188 -4.36 -5.56 2.55
CA GLY A 188 -5.58 -6.14 1.97
C GLY A 188 -5.27 -7.39 1.14
N THR A 189 -5.98 -8.51 1.37
CA THR A 189 -5.82 -9.71 0.54
C THR A 189 -6.28 -9.43 -0.88
N THR A 190 -5.44 -9.74 -1.87
CA THR A 190 -5.65 -9.45 -3.29
C THR A 190 -5.10 -10.58 -4.15
N SER A 191 -5.52 -10.67 -5.41
CA SER A 191 -4.89 -11.59 -6.36
C SER A 191 -3.41 -11.28 -6.59
N GLY A 192 -3.03 -10.00 -6.50
CA GLY A 192 -1.68 -9.52 -6.76
C GLY A 192 -1.38 -9.22 -8.23
N TYR A 193 -2.25 -9.60 -9.16
CA TYR A 193 -2.01 -9.43 -10.61
C TYR A 193 -2.58 -8.12 -11.19
N LEU A 194 -3.59 -7.57 -10.56
CA LEU A 194 -4.29 -6.36 -11.00
C LEU A 194 -4.32 -5.33 -9.88
N VAL A 195 -4.56 -4.07 -10.23
CA VAL A 195 -4.94 -3.03 -9.29
C VAL A 195 -6.23 -3.44 -8.59
N ASP A 196 -6.28 -3.36 -7.26
CA ASP A 196 -7.38 -3.90 -6.47
C ASP A 196 -8.02 -2.85 -5.55
N PRO A 197 -8.96 -2.04 -6.07
CA PRO A 197 -9.68 -1.05 -5.27
C PRO A 197 -10.55 -1.67 -4.17
N LYS A 198 -10.99 -2.93 -4.33
CA LYS A 198 -11.81 -3.62 -3.32
C LYS A 198 -10.97 -3.99 -2.08
N ALA A 199 -9.75 -4.47 -2.30
CA ALA A 199 -8.80 -4.68 -1.22
C ALA A 199 -8.40 -3.35 -0.54
N ALA A 200 -8.26 -2.27 -1.33
CA ALA A 200 -8.01 -0.92 -0.79
C ALA A 200 -9.17 -0.42 0.09
N GLN A 201 -10.42 -0.65 -0.31
CA GLN A 201 -11.59 -0.32 0.53
C GLN A 201 -11.55 -1.03 1.89
N ALA A 202 -11.22 -2.33 1.90
CA ALA A 202 -11.12 -3.09 3.15
C ALA A 202 -10.05 -2.51 4.08
N VAL A 203 -8.87 -2.18 3.54
CA VAL A 203 -7.78 -1.54 4.32
C VAL A 203 -8.18 -0.16 4.81
N LEU A 204 -8.78 0.68 3.94
CA LEU A 204 -9.22 2.02 4.33
C LEU A 204 -10.29 1.98 5.43
N ALA A 205 -11.25 1.06 5.36
CA ALA A 205 -12.28 0.91 6.38
C ALA A 205 -11.68 0.59 7.75
N VAL A 206 -10.74 -0.36 7.80
CA VAL A 206 -10.02 -0.71 9.04
C VAL A 206 -9.19 0.46 9.54
N LEU A 207 -8.40 1.09 8.68
CA LEU A 207 -7.55 2.22 9.05
C LEU A 207 -8.37 3.41 9.55
N SER A 208 -9.46 3.78 8.87
CA SER A 208 -10.36 4.87 9.28
C SER A 208 -10.98 4.62 10.65
N HIS A 209 -11.36 3.36 10.94
CA HIS A 209 -11.86 2.97 12.26
C HIS A 209 -10.79 3.09 13.35
N ILE A 210 -9.55 2.64 13.06
CA ILE A 210 -8.42 2.75 13.99
C ILE A 210 -8.08 4.21 14.30
N LEU A 211 -8.06 5.06 13.26
CA LEU A 211 -7.72 6.49 13.38
C LEU A 211 -8.87 7.35 13.89
N ALA A 212 -10.08 6.81 13.96
CA ALA A 212 -11.33 7.55 14.22
C ALA A 212 -11.49 8.76 13.28
N ILE A 213 -11.14 8.60 11.99
CA ILE A 213 -11.25 9.61 10.95
C ILE A 213 -12.30 9.14 9.93
N GLU A 214 -13.22 10.02 9.58
CA GLU A 214 -14.16 9.77 8.49
C GLU A 214 -13.53 10.11 7.14
N VAL A 215 -13.36 9.09 6.28
CA VAL A 215 -12.91 9.23 4.89
C VAL A 215 -14.02 8.74 3.97
N GLY A 216 -14.45 9.59 3.02
CA GLY A 216 -15.46 9.20 2.04
C GLY A 216 -15.01 7.99 1.20
N MET A 217 -15.89 7.00 1.00
CA MET A 217 -15.54 5.76 0.29
C MET A 217 -15.97 5.75 -1.18
N GLN A 218 -16.79 6.72 -1.60
CA GLN A 218 -17.48 6.67 -2.88
C GLN A 218 -16.56 6.51 -4.09
N ALA A 219 -15.47 7.25 -4.16
CA ALA A 219 -14.55 7.18 -5.30
C ALA A 219 -13.85 5.82 -5.40
N LEU A 220 -13.48 5.19 -4.27
CA LEU A 220 -12.94 3.83 -4.27
C LEU A 220 -14.00 2.79 -4.64
N GLU A 221 -15.25 2.96 -4.18
CA GLU A 221 -16.36 2.09 -4.56
C GLU A 221 -16.61 2.11 -6.07
N ASP A 222 -16.60 3.28 -6.67
CA ASP A 222 -16.84 3.42 -8.11
C ASP A 222 -15.69 2.78 -8.92
N ARG A 223 -14.44 2.98 -8.49
CA ARG A 223 -13.27 2.28 -9.08
C ARG A 223 -13.35 0.76 -8.90
N ALA A 224 -13.83 0.26 -7.76
CA ALA A 224 -14.01 -1.17 -7.52
C ALA A 224 -15.06 -1.77 -8.47
N LYS A 225 -16.21 -1.11 -8.65
CA LYS A 225 -17.27 -1.53 -9.59
C LYS A 225 -16.78 -1.56 -11.05
N GLU A 226 -15.93 -0.61 -11.45
CA GLU A 226 -15.31 -0.60 -12.78
C GLU A 226 -14.35 -1.78 -12.96
N MET A 227 -13.52 -2.05 -11.96
CA MET A 227 -12.58 -3.17 -11.99
C MET A 227 -13.29 -4.52 -12.02
N GLU A 228 -14.38 -4.70 -11.24
CA GLU A 228 -15.21 -5.91 -11.28
C GLU A 228 -15.75 -6.21 -12.68
N LYS A 229 -16.17 -5.18 -13.42
CA LYS A 229 -16.61 -5.33 -14.82
C LYS A 229 -15.46 -5.79 -15.74
N ILE A 230 -14.26 -5.29 -15.52
CA ILE A 230 -13.07 -5.67 -16.30
C ILE A 230 -12.71 -7.13 -16.00
N ILE A 231 -12.66 -7.51 -14.72
CA ILE A 231 -12.39 -8.88 -14.28
C ILE A 231 -13.43 -9.85 -14.84
N GLY A 232 -14.71 -9.51 -14.77
CA GLY A 232 -15.79 -10.31 -15.34
C GLY A 232 -15.59 -10.57 -16.83
N LYS A 233 -15.23 -9.55 -17.61
CA LYS A 233 -14.93 -9.71 -19.05
C LYS A 233 -13.71 -10.58 -19.31
N LEU A 234 -12.64 -10.45 -18.51
CA LEU A 234 -11.45 -11.29 -18.62
C LEU A 234 -11.79 -12.78 -18.35
N GLN A 235 -12.55 -13.04 -17.30
CA GLN A 235 -12.99 -14.41 -16.97
C GLN A 235 -13.90 -15.01 -18.06
N GLU A 236 -14.78 -14.21 -18.68
CA GLU A 236 -15.59 -14.64 -19.81
C GLU A 236 -14.73 -14.97 -21.03
N MET A 237 -13.72 -14.16 -21.32
CA MET A 237 -12.78 -14.41 -22.42
C MET A 237 -11.95 -15.69 -22.18
N GLU A 238 -11.47 -15.92 -20.98
CA GLU A 238 -10.74 -17.14 -20.60
C GLU A 238 -11.63 -18.38 -20.77
N ARG A 239 -12.89 -18.32 -20.31
CA ARG A 239 -13.85 -19.42 -20.50
C ARG A 239 -14.17 -19.68 -21.96
N ALA A 240 -14.23 -18.62 -22.78
CA ALA A 240 -14.49 -18.76 -24.23
C ALA A 240 -13.26 -19.31 -24.99
N GLN A 241 -12.05 -19.17 -24.45
CA GLN A 241 -10.81 -19.69 -25.03
C GLN A 241 -10.38 -21.05 -24.46
N ALA A 242 -11.02 -21.52 -23.37
CA ALA A 242 -10.79 -22.88 -22.89
C ALA A 242 -11.12 -23.88 -23.99
N PRO A 243 -10.20 -24.79 -24.37
CA PRO A 243 -10.49 -25.79 -25.39
C PRO A 243 -11.70 -26.58 -24.91
N TYR A 244 -12.67 -26.77 -25.81
CA TYR A 244 -13.77 -27.70 -25.62
C TYR A 244 -13.11 -29.09 -25.49
N GLU A 245 -12.92 -29.58 -24.27
CA GLU A 245 -12.61 -31.01 -24.06
C GLU A 245 -13.83 -31.76 -24.55
N ALA A 246 -13.78 -32.09 -25.85
CA ALA A 246 -14.70 -33.03 -26.46
C ALA A 246 -14.55 -34.32 -25.68
N GLY A 247 -15.59 -34.68 -24.94
CA GLY A 247 -15.75 -36.03 -24.39
C GLY A 247 -15.61 -37.01 -25.53
N GLY A 248 -14.53 -37.75 -25.51
CA GLY A 248 -14.19 -38.78 -26.48
C GLY A 248 -13.48 -39.89 -25.74
N GLY A 249 -14.25 -40.90 -25.41
CA GLY A 249 -14.04 -42.34 -25.44
C GLY A 249 -12.68 -42.88 -24.98
N ASP A 250 -12.74 -43.71 -23.96
CA ASP A 250 -11.86 -44.82 -23.75
C ASP A 250 -11.46 -45.46 -25.10
N GLU A 251 -10.19 -45.36 -25.46
CA GLU A 251 -9.55 -46.35 -26.29
C GLU A 251 -8.09 -46.54 -25.86
N ASP A 252 -7.86 -47.76 -25.38
CA ASP A 252 -6.61 -48.46 -25.22
C ASP A 252 -5.46 -47.99 -26.15
N LEU A 253 -4.38 -47.50 -25.57
CA LEU A 253 -3.05 -47.64 -26.18
C LEU A 253 -2.07 -48.24 -25.17
N ARG A 254 -2.17 -49.53 -24.93
CA ARG A 254 -1.02 -50.41 -24.67
C ARG A 254 -0.20 -50.45 -25.93
N TYR A 255 1.03 -50.03 -25.92
CA TYR A 255 2.17 -50.63 -26.64
C TYR A 255 3.48 -49.97 -26.21
N ILE A 256 4.27 -50.65 -25.41
CA ILE A 256 5.58 -51.32 -25.64
C ILE A 256 6.69 -50.41 -26.23
N GLY A 257 7.83 -50.33 -25.48
CA GLY A 257 9.15 -49.96 -25.95
C GLY A 257 10.02 -49.49 -24.80
#